data_eb817596f8ae84696c79d085ee06a0b9
#
_entry.id   eb817596f8ae84696c79d085ee06a0b9
#
_cell.length_a   1.000
_cell.length_b   1.000
_cell.length_c   1.000
_cell.angle_alpha   90.00
_cell.angle_beta   90.00
_cell.angle_gamma   90.00
#
_symmetry.space_group_name_H-M   'P 1'
#
loop_
_entity.id
_entity.type
_entity.pdbx_description
1 polymer ?
#
loop_
_entity_poly.entity_id
_entity_poly.type
_entity_poly.pdbx_seq_one_letter_code
_entity_poly.pdbx_strand_id
1 'polypeptide(L)'
;VKQGVYYGWKDRDFQKQENQIGTIKLEHDLTDNLTISNTAVYNSSKNDYLWTNPDDSQGNIYKSGNVWARVNSRIADTDTFTDQLALTGKFNTGALKHSFNLGAEYSDQETDRTQYIINGENTTGSIHNKCDPIKDVARGWCTSVQNPNRGPWTGSISTDGADQYNTQTKSTSVYFLDSIELNPQWLLDLGVRWDKFDTEQTMTYGSKNADVANGKFNTGDKVKTESDTDIFTYQAGLTFKPVENASIYASYATSANPVGVDAGDGSEGIGAAYSN
;
A
#
# COMPACT_ATOMS: atom_id res chain seq x y z
N VAL A 1 6.21 -26.20 1.54
CA VAL A 1 4.76 -26.12 1.28
C VAL A 1 4.51 -26.62 -0.14
N LYS A 2 3.48 -27.42 -0.34
CA LYS A 2 3.18 -28.04 -1.63
C LYS A 2 2.40 -27.04 -2.49
N GLN A 3 2.85 -26.82 -3.73
CA GLN A 3 2.23 -25.90 -4.67
C GLN A 3 0.84 -26.40 -5.11
N GLY A 4 -0.14 -25.52 -5.27
CA GLY A 4 -1.49 -25.88 -5.68
C GLY A 4 -2.36 -26.51 -4.59
N VAL A 5 -1.88 -26.52 -3.34
CA VAL A 5 -2.61 -27.09 -2.19
C VAL A 5 -3.05 -25.96 -1.27
N TYR A 6 -4.32 -25.97 -0.89
CA TYR A 6 -4.89 -24.99 0.04
C TYR A 6 -4.78 -25.49 1.48
N TYR A 7 -4.21 -24.68 2.38
CA TYR A 7 -3.94 -25.03 3.77
C TYR A 7 -4.89 -24.40 4.78
N GLY A 8 -5.86 -23.62 4.32
CA GLY A 8 -6.87 -22.94 5.14
C GLY A 8 -8.20 -23.69 5.22
N TRP A 9 -9.23 -22.98 5.64
CA TRP A 9 -10.60 -23.45 5.68
C TRP A 9 -11.42 -22.78 4.59
N LYS A 10 -12.01 -23.56 3.70
CA LYS A 10 -12.81 -23.06 2.57
C LYS A 10 -14.12 -22.39 3.01
N ASP A 11 -14.60 -22.75 4.19
CA ASP A 11 -15.83 -22.24 4.79
C ASP A 11 -15.58 -21.03 5.72
N ARG A 12 -14.33 -20.66 5.92
CA ARG A 12 -13.94 -19.48 6.70
C ARG A 12 -13.24 -18.43 5.88
N ASP A 13 -12.24 -18.85 5.08
CA ASP A 13 -11.30 -17.95 4.42
C ASP A 13 -11.96 -17.32 3.19
N PHE A 14 -11.80 -16.01 3.07
CA PHE A 14 -12.41 -15.25 1.98
C PHE A 14 -11.58 -14.00 1.66
N GLN A 15 -11.84 -13.43 0.50
CA GLN A 15 -11.39 -12.08 0.11
C GLN A 15 -12.48 -11.43 -0.71
N LYS A 16 -12.83 -10.20 -0.32
CA LYS A 16 -13.76 -9.34 -1.04
C LYS A 16 -13.05 -8.02 -1.33
N GLN A 17 -13.14 -7.56 -2.56
CA GLN A 17 -12.59 -6.28 -2.98
C GLN A 17 -13.67 -5.54 -3.78
N GLU A 18 -13.86 -4.29 -3.43
CA GLU A 18 -14.72 -3.36 -4.15
C GLU A 18 -13.89 -2.14 -4.49
N ASN A 19 -14.04 -1.62 -5.70
CA ASN A 19 -13.34 -0.44 -6.13
C ASN A 19 -14.24 0.41 -7.02
N GLN A 20 -14.36 1.70 -6.72
CA GLN A 20 -15.18 2.64 -7.46
C GLN A 20 -14.32 3.86 -7.78
N ILE A 21 -14.28 4.24 -9.04
CA ILE A 21 -13.48 5.37 -9.52
C ILE A 21 -14.37 6.30 -10.33
N GLY A 22 -14.37 7.57 -9.95
CA GLY A 22 -14.96 8.66 -10.71
C GLY A 22 -13.87 9.63 -11.17
N THR A 23 -13.90 10.02 -12.45
CA THR A 23 -12.93 10.95 -13.02
C THR A 23 -13.63 12.05 -13.78
N ILE A 24 -13.21 13.28 -13.54
CA ILE A 24 -13.60 14.47 -14.33
C ILE A 24 -12.31 15.06 -14.90
N LYS A 25 -12.25 15.23 -16.21
CA LYS A 25 -11.15 15.90 -16.90
C LYS A 25 -11.67 17.08 -17.68
N LEU A 26 -11.07 18.23 -17.47
CA LEU A 26 -11.28 19.46 -18.23
C LEU A 26 -9.97 19.81 -18.92
N GLU A 27 -10.07 20.19 -20.20
CA GLU A 27 -8.91 20.57 -20.98
C GLU A 27 -9.27 21.75 -21.87
N HIS A 28 -8.38 22.72 -21.96
CA HIS A 28 -8.58 23.93 -22.77
C HIS A 28 -7.27 24.38 -23.41
N ASP A 29 -7.28 24.55 -24.71
CA ASP A 29 -6.18 25.11 -25.44
C ASP A 29 -6.18 26.64 -25.29
N LEU A 30 -5.16 27.15 -24.59
CA LEU A 30 -4.97 28.60 -24.41
C LEU A 30 -4.40 29.23 -25.71
N THR A 31 -3.55 28.48 -26.40
CA THR A 31 -3.02 28.80 -27.73
C THR A 31 -2.74 27.50 -28.48
N ASP A 32 -2.30 27.59 -29.74
CA ASP A 32 -1.91 26.40 -30.55
C ASP A 32 -0.78 25.57 -29.92
N ASN A 33 -0.03 26.15 -28.98
CA ASN A 33 1.14 25.52 -28.36
C ASN A 33 1.03 25.42 -26.82
N LEU A 34 -0.11 25.76 -26.23
CA LEU A 34 -0.27 25.80 -24.78
C LEU A 34 -1.65 25.33 -24.37
N THR A 35 -1.68 24.25 -23.61
CA THR A 35 -2.92 23.61 -23.10
C THR A 35 -2.89 23.58 -21.59
N ILE A 36 -3.98 24.02 -20.94
CA ILE A 36 -4.24 23.82 -19.52
C ILE A 36 -5.22 22.68 -19.34
N SER A 37 -4.94 21.82 -18.37
CA SER A 37 -5.84 20.71 -18.01
C SER A 37 -6.00 20.59 -16.50
N ASN A 38 -7.20 20.22 -16.08
CA ASN A 38 -7.48 19.81 -14.71
C ASN A 38 -8.09 18.42 -14.73
N THR A 39 -7.59 17.55 -13.86
CA THR A 39 -8.12 16.20 -13.69
C THR A 39 -8.41 15.95 -12.22
N ALA A 40 -9.67 15.78 -11.89
CA ALA A 40 -10.13 15.40 -10.56
C ALA A 40 -10.53 13.92 -10.56
N VAL A 41 -10.01 13.16 -9.60
CA VAL A 41 -10.29 11.73 -9.42
C VAL A 41 -10.76 11.49 -8.00
N TYR A 42 -11.87 10.79 -7.86
CA TYR A 42 -12.30 10.21 -6.59
C TYR A 42 -12.25 8.69 -6.72
N ASN A 43 -11.60 8.04 -5.78
CA ASN A 43 -11.49 6.58 -5.69
C ASN A 43 -11.93 6.13 -4.31
N SER A 44 -12.87 5.17 -4.26
CA SER A 44 -13.26 4.47 -3.04
C SER A 44 -12.93 3.00 -3.20
N SER A 45 -12.16 2.45 -2.27
CA SER A 45 -11.67 1.08 -2.31
C SER A 45 -11.93 0.38 -0.98
N LYS A 46 -12.53 -0.80 -1.04
CA LYS A 46 -12.73 -1.66 0.10
C LYS A 46 -12.00 -2.98 -0.10
N ASN A 47 -11.22 -3.38 0.91
CA ASN A 47 -10.55 -4.67 0.95
C ASN A 47 -10.89 -5.38 2.26
N ASP A 48 -11.62 -6.48 2.17
CA ASP A 48 -12.10 -7.27 3.29
C ASP A 48 -11.67 -8.72 3.10
N TYR A 49 -10.75 -9.18 3.94
CA TYR A 49 -10.25 -10.54 3.82
C TYR A 49 -9.92 -11.19 5.15
N LEU A 50 -10.02 -12.49 5.13
CA LEU A 50 -9.47 -13.40 6.13
C LEU A 50 -8.93 -14.62 5.40
N TRP A 51 -7.66 -14.93 5.57
CA TRP A 51 -7.05 -16.09 4.96
C TRP A 51 -6.02 -16.76 5.85
N THR A 52 -5.67 -17.98 5.47
CA THR A 52 -4.64 -18.77 6.15
C THR A 52 -3.34 -18.75 5.36
N ASN A 53 -2.25 -18.34 6.02
CA ASN A 53 -0.88 -18.50 5.53
C ASN A 53 -0.26 -19.74 6.15
N PRO A 54 0.21 -20.71 5.35
CA PRO A 54 1.04 -21.79 5.86
C PRO A 54 2.40 -21.23 6.27
N ASP A 55 2.71 -21.30 7.57
CA ASP A 55 3.92 -20.72 8.16
C ASP A 55 4.84 -21.82 8.68
N ASP A 56 6.08 -21.83 8.23
CA ASP A 56 7.15 -22.75 8.67
C ASP A 56 8.32 -22.04 9.37
N SER A 57 8.12 -20.82 9.84
CA SER A 57 9.15 -20.00 10.50
C SER A 57 9.86 -20.68 11.65
N GLN A 58 9.23 -21.70 12.27
CA GLN A 58 9.80 -22.49 13.37
C GLN A 58 10.37 -23.86 12.92
N GLY A 59 10.44 -24.12 11.60
CA GLY A 59 10.88 -25.40 11.05
C GLY A 59 9.91 -26.55 11.38
N ASN A 60 8.62 -26.27 11.39
CA ASN A 60 7.58 -27.22 11.74
C ASN A 60 7.50 -28.38 10.74
N ILE A 61 7.74 -28.11 9.47
CA ILE A 61 7.75 -29.15 8.40
C ILE A 61 8.82 -30.21 8.72
N TYR A 62 10.03 -29.77 9.03
CA TYR A 62 11.12 -30.69 9.37
C TYR A 62 10.86 -31.47 10.66
N LYS A 63 10.30 -30.84 11.67
CA LYS A 63 10.08 -31.43 12.99
C LYS A 63 8.88 -32.38 13.05
N SER A 64 7.81 -32.08 12.32
CA SER A 64 6.53 -32.79 12.46
C SER A 64 5.79 -33.04 11.15
N GLY A 65 6.29 -32.59 10.02
CA GLY A 65 5.58 -32.68 8.74
C GLY A 65 4.34 -31.76 8.65
N ASN A 66 4.20 -30.84 9.57
CA ASN A 66 3.06 -29.92 9.65
C ASN A 66 3.48 -28.48 9.40
N VAL A 67 2.53 -27.60 9.04
CA VAL A 67 2.68 -26.14 8.98
C VAL A 67 1.73 -25.49 9.95
N TRP A 68 2.14 -24.37 10.53
CA TRP A 68 1.25 -23.52 11.28
C TRP A 68 0.30 -22.77 10.34
N ALA A 69 -0.99 -22.81 10.66
CA ALA A 69 -2.02 -22.14 9.92
C ALA A 69 -2.22 -20.72 10.46
N ARG A 70 -1.27 -19.83 10.14
CA ARG A 70 -1.32 -18.44 10.56
C ARG A 70 -2.46 -17.72 9.86
N VAL A 71 -3.32 -17.07 10.64
CA VAL A 71 -4.39 -16.25 10.11
C VAL A 71 -3.88 -14.84 9.83
N ASN A 72 -4.24 -14.32 8.66
CA ASN A 72 -4.15 -12.91 8.35
C ASN A 72 -5.54 -12.41 7.99
N SER A 73 -5.89 -11.26 8.51
CA SER A 73 -7.17 -10.61 8.22
C SER A 73 -7.02 -9.11 8.20
N ARG A 74 -7.84 -8.47 7.39
CA ARG A 74 -7.93 -7.01 7.33
C ARG A 74 -9.29 -6.62 6.78
N ILE A 75 -9.82 -5.56 7.32
CA ILE A 75 -10.89 -4.77 6.73
C ILE A 75 -10.28 -3.38 6.57
N ALA A 76 -10.22 -2.89 5.34
CA ALA A 76 -9.72 -1.56 5.02
C ALA A 76 -10.67 -0.89 4.04
N ASP A 77 -11.17 0.27 4.41
CA ASP A 77 -11.95 1.16 3.57
C ASP A 77 -11.08 2.39 3.30
N THR A 78 -10.79 2.68 2.04
CA THR A 78 -9.92 3.78 1.63
C THR A 78 -10.65 4.66 0.63
N ASP A 79 -10.76 5.93 0.97
CA ASP A 79 -11.25 6.98 0.10
C ASP A 79 -10.10 7.91 -0.27
N THR A 80 -9.97 8.21 -1.55
CA THR A 80 -8.93 9.09 -2.07
C THR A 80 -9.53 10.10 -3.03
N PHE A 81 -9.30 11.37 -2.78
CA PHE A 81 -9.53 12.45 -3.72
C PHE A 81 -8.19 12.97 -4.23
N THR A 82 -8.04 13.11 -5.54
CA THR A 82 -6.86 13.70 -6.17
C THR A 82 -7.30 14.74 -7.18
N ASP A 83 -6.68 15.90 -7.14
CA ASP A 83 -6.87 16.97 -8.13
C ASP A 83 -5.51 17.38 -8.70
N GLN A 84 -5.39 17.35 -10.02
CA GLN A 84 -4.19 17.70 -10.76
C GLN A 84 -4.48 18.82 -11.74
N LEU A 85 -3.75 19.91 -11.62
CA LEU A 85 -3.71 21.00 -12.58
C LEU A 85 -2.40 20.92 -13.35
N ALA A 86 -2.46 20.89 -14.67
CA ALA A 86 -1.28 20.82 -15.53
C ALA A 86 -1.32 21.85 -16.65
N LEU A 87 -0.18 22.42 -16.95
CA LEU A 87 0.07 23.27 -18.09
C LEU A 87 1.11 22.59 -18.98
N THR A 88 0.69 22.19 -20.17
CA THR A 88 1.57 21.57 -21.15
C THR A 88 1.78 22.51 -22.34
N GLY A 89 2.98 22.52 -22.88
CA GLY A 89 3.22 23.41 -24.00
C GLY A 89 4.52 23.13 -24.74
N LYS A 90 4.68 23.90 -25.83
CA LYS A 90 5.88 23.89 -26.66
C LYS A 90 6.36 25.31 -26.88
N PHE A 91 7.68 25.50 -26.79
CA PHE A 91 8.34 26.78 -27.10
C PHE A 91 9.75 26.53 -27.65
N ASN A 92 10.37 27.57 -28.15
CA ASN A 92 11.76 27.49 -28.65
C ASN A 92 12.65 28.48 -27.91
N THR A 93 13.86 28.06 -27.60
CA THR A 93 14.95 28.94 -27.14
C THR A 93 16.09 28.88 -28.19
N GLY A 94 16.09 29.82 -29.14
CA GLY A 94 16.97 29.76 -30.28
C GLY A 94 16.71 28.56 -31.16
N ALA A 95 17.66 27.66 -31.29
CA ALA A 95 17.53 26.43 -32.09
C ALA A 95 16.95 25.25 -31.28
N LEU A 96 16.83 25.37 -29.98
CA LEU A 96 16.34 24.32 -29.11
C LEU A 96 14.78 24.33 -29.10
N LYS A 97 14.18 23.15 -29.22
CA LYS A 97 12.74 23.00 -29.12
C LYS A 97 12.40 22.32 -27.79
N HIS A 98 11.49 22.92 -27.04
CA HIS A 98 11.05 22.47 -25.74
C HIS A 98 9.62 21.93 -25.81
N SER A 99 9.38 20.83 -25.11
CA SER A 99 8.04 20.31 -24.81
C SER A 99 7.95 20.12 -23.30
N PHE A 100 7.20 20.96 -22.63
CA PHE A 100 7.17 20.97 -21.16
C PHE A 100 5.83 20.55 -20.59
N ASN A 101 5.87 20.10 -19.34
CA ASN A 101 4.73 19.86 -18.47
C ASN A 101 5.02 20.46 -17.08
N LEU A 102 4.27 21.49 -16.70
CA LEU A 102 4.27 22.08 -15.38
C LEU A 102 2.97 21.67 -14.69
N GLY A 103 3.05 21.09 -13.50
CA GLY A 103 1.85 20.67 -12.79
C GLY A 103 1.91 20.90 -11.29
N ALA A 104 0.72 20.98 -10.72
CA ALA A 104 0.46 20.95 -9.28
C ALA A 104 -0.57 19.87 -9.01
N GLU A 105 -0.40 19.14 -7.92
CA GLU A 105 -1.29 18.04 -7.52
C GLU A 105 -1.60 18.15 -6.04
N TYR A 106 -2.85 17.92 -5.68
CA TYR A 106 -3.30 17.74 -4.32
C TYR A 106 -3.99 16.39 -4.19
N SER A 107 -3.70 15.66 -3.12
CA SER A 107 -4.39 14.43 -2.78
C SER A 107 -4.73 14.40 -1.29
N ASP A 108 -5.92 13.90 -0.98
CA ASP A 108 -6.39 13.61 0.37
C ASP A 108 -6.88 12.16 0.39
N GLN A 109 -6.19 11.33 1.17
CA GLN A 109 -6.50 9.91 1.32
C GLN A 109 -6.83 9.63 2.78
N GLU A 110 -7.98 9.03 3.02
CA GLU A 110 -8.38 8.52 4.32
C GLU A 110 -8.56 7.00 4.26
N THR A 111 -7.99 6.31 5.23
CA THR A 111 -8.10 4.85 5.37
C THR A 111 -8.55 4.49 6.76
N ASP A 112 -9.71 3.85 6.86
CA ASP A 112 -10.16 3.16 8.05
C ASP A 112 -9.77 1.69 7.98
N ARG A 113 -9.10 1.20 9.02
CA ARG A 113 -8.59 -0.18 9.06
C ARG A 113 -8.89 -0.84 10.40
N THR A 114 -9.32 -2.10 10.32
CA THR A 114 -9.41 -3.01 11.47
C THR A 114 -9.10 -4.44 11.02
N GLN A 115 -9.23 -5.39 11.92
CA GLN A 115 -9.00 -6.81 11.66
C GLN A 115 -10.06 -7.67 12.32
N TYR A 116 -10.14 -8.93 11.90
CA TYR A 116 -11.00 -9.90 12.58
C TYR A 116 -10.34 -10.47 13.83
N ILE A 117 -11.11 -10.57 14.88
CA ILE A 117 -10.84 -11.41 16.05
C ILE A 117 -11.45 -12.78 15.78
N ILE A 118 -10.64 -13.81 15.94
CA ILE A 118 -11.05 -15.18 15.74
C ILE A 118 -11.25 -15.83 17.09
N ASN A 119 -12.45 -16.34 17.33
CA ASN A 119 -12.82 -17.03 18.56
C ASN A 119 -13.10 -18.50 18.27
N GLY A 120 -12.67 -19.39 19.16
CA GLY A 120 -12.87 -20.83 19.04
C GLY A 120 -11.56 -21.61 19.21
N GLU A 121 -11.66 -22.93 19.08
CA GLU A 121 -10.51 -23.83 19.26
C GLU A 121 -9.43 -23.65 18.19
N ASN A 122 -9.80 -23.09 17.06
CA ASN A 122 -8.92 -22.85 15.92
C ASN A 122 -8.26 -21.47 15.96
N THR A 123 -8.32 -20.77 17.08
CA THR A 123 -7.64 -19.47 17.21
C THR A 123 -6.15 -19.65 17.20
N THR A 124 -5.51 -18.94 16.33
CA THR A 124 -4.05 -18.93 16.24
C THR A 124 -3.51 -17.70 16.93
N GLY A 125 -3.24 -17.78 18.19
CA GLY A 125 -2.44 -16.76 18.86
C GLY A 125 -0.99 -16.80 18.34
N SER A 126 -0.27 -15.71 18.45
CA SER A 126 1.16 -15.63 18.09
C SER A 126 2.06 -16.61 18.86
N ILE A 127 1.57 -17.17 19.93
CA ILE A 127 2.28 -18.15 20.78
C ILE A 127 2.23 -19.57 20.20
N HIS A 128 1.44 -19.85 19.19
CA HIS A 128 1.18 -21.20 18.65
C HIS A 128 1.86 -21.46 17.29
N ASN A 129 2.95 -20.77 17.02
CA ASN A 129 3.76 -20.98 15.82
C ASN A 129 4.57 -22.29 15.81
N LYS A 130 4.54 -23.07 16.89
CA LYS A 130 5.12 -24.41 16.97
C LYS A 130 4.03 -25.46 16.85
N CYS A 131 4.19 -26.38 15.92
CA CYS A 131 3.22 -27.45 15.66
C CYS A 131 3.51 -28.67 16.54
N ASP A 132 2.86 -28.79 17.69
CA ASP A 132 2.76 -30.07 18.36
C ASP A 132 1.89 -31.03 17.53
N PRO A 133 2.40 -32.20 17.10
CA PRO A 133 1.68 -33.08 16.19
C PRO A 133 0.37 -33.65 16.74
N ILE A 134 0.18 -33.63 18.04
CA ILE A 134 -1.03 -34.14 18.70
C ILE A 134 -1.95 -32.98 19.06
N LYS A 135 -1.47 -32.04 19.87
CA LYS A 135 -2.31 -30.98 20.44
C LYS A 135 -2.72 -29.92 19.41
N ASP A 136 -1.76 -29.44 18.62
CA ASP A 136 -1.99 -28.29 17.74
C ASP A 136 -2.67 -28.71 16.44
N VAL A 137 -2.45 -29.95 15.99
CA VAL A 137 -3.20 -30.53 14.86
C VAL A 137 -4.66 -30.77 15.26
N ALA A 138 -4.92 -31.32 16.46
CA ALA A 138 -6.28 -31.54 16.95
C ALA A 138 -7.05 -30.23 17.16
N ARG A 139 -6.36 -29.13 17.53
CA ARG A 139 -6.93 -27.79 17.66
C ARG A 139 -7.09 -27.05 16.33
N GLY A 140 -6.61 -27.63 15.23
CA GLY A 140 -6.64 -27.00 13.93
C GLY A 140 -5.63 -25.85 13.72
N TRP A 141 -4.71 -25.60 14.64
CA TRP A 141 -3.67 -24.58 14.50
C TRP A 141 -2.61 -24.97 13.47
N CYS A 142 -2.39 -26.26 13.32
CA CYS A 142 -1.46 -26.84 12.37
C CYS A 142 -2.14 -27.83 11.47
N THR A 143 -1.57 -28.04 10.28
CA THR A 143 -2.08 -29.03 9.35
C THR A 143 -0.91 -29.72 8.63
N SER A 144 -1.13 -30.98 8.20
CA SER A 144 -0.15 -31.74 7.44
C SER A 144 0.17 -31.08 6.10
N VAL A 145 1.45 -31.00 5.77
CA VAL A 145 1.92 -30.53 4.44
C VAL A 145 1.51 -31.50 3.33
N GLN A 146 1.49 -32.79 3.62
CA GLN A 146 1.20 -33.82 2.63
C GLN A 146 -0.30 -34.00 2.38
N ASN A 147 -1.10 -33.91 3.45
CA ASN A 147 -2.53 -34.09 3.40
C ASN A 147 -3.23 -33.08 4.33
N PRO A 148 -3.42 -31.84 3.88
CA PRO A 148 -4.07 -30.81 4.68
C PRO A 148 -5.59 -31.04 4.71
N ASN A 149 -6.02 -32.09 5.40
CA ASN A 149 -7.43 -32.33 5.60
C ASN A 149 -7.93 -31.54 6.81
N ARG A 150 -8.74 -30.53 6.54
CA ARG A 150 -9.43 -29.74 7.57
C ARG A 150 -10.92 -30.03 7.48
N GLY A 151 -11.49 -30.48 8.58
CA GLY A 151 -12.94 -30.52 8.75
C GLY A 151 -13.58 -29.13 8.69
N PRO A 152 -14.89 -29.03 8.82
CA PRO A 152 -15.58 -27.76 8.91
C PRO A 152 -14.98 -26.89 10.03
N TRP A 153 -14.90 -25.60 9.77
CA TRP A 153 -14.48 -24.66 10.80
C TRP A 153 -15.61 -24.40 11.80
N THR A 154 -15.32 -24.47 13.09
CA THR A 154 -16.32 -24.39 14.16
C THR A 154 -16.22 -23.12 15.01
N GLY A 155 -15.28 -22.24 14.70
CA GLY A 155 -15.12 -20.98 15.41
C GLY A 155 -16.09 -19.88 14.94
N SER A 156 -15.89 -18.68 15.45
CA SER A 156 -16.58 -17.47 15.00
C SER A 156 -15.58 -16.35 14.74
N ILE A 157 -15.94 -15.46 13.83
CA ILE A 157 -15.19 -14.23 13.56
C ILE A 157 -16.05 -13.02 13.92
N SER A 158 -15.41 -11.98 14.48
CA SER A 158 -16.03 -10.69 14.73
C SER A 158 -14.96 -9.61 14.69
N THR A 159 -15.35 -8.35 14.64
CA THR A 159 -14.46 -7.20 14.82
C THR A 159 -14.48 -6.67 16.25
N ASP A 160 -15.30 -7.28 17.12
CA ASP A 160 -15.47 -6.82 18.50
C ASP A 160 -14.18 -6.96 19.30
N GLY A 161 -13.70 -5.84 19.82
CA GLY A 161 -12.48 -5.77 20.59
C GLY A 161 -11.19 -5.71 19.75
N ALA A 162 -11.27 -5.63 18.43
CA ALA A 162 -10.13 -5.37 17.58
C ALA A 162 -9.71 -3.89 17.67
N ASP A 163 -8.43 -3.64 17.43
CA ASP A 163 -7.90 -2.30 17.26
C ASP A 163 -8.46 -1.66 15.99
N GLN A 164 -8.70 -0.35 16.04
CA GLN A 164 -9.13 0.44 14.90
C GLN A 164 -8.07 1.48 14.59
N TYR A 165 -7.81 1.67 13.31
CA TYR A 165 -6.87 2.66 12.81
C TYR A 165 -7.60 3.54 11.79
N ASN A 166 -7.51 4.86 12.00
CA ASN A 166 -7.86 5.86 10.99
C ASN A 166 -6.57 6.54 10.59
N THR A 167 -6.26 6.55 9.30
CA THR A 167 -5.06 7.19 8.76
C THR A 167 -5.48 8.17 7.67
N GLN A 168 -5.13 9.43 7.83
CA GLN A 168 -5.30 10.46 6.82
C GLN A 168 -3.94 10.91 6.30
N THR A 169 -3.76 10.91 4.98
CA THR A 169 -2.58 11.44 4.31
C THR A 169 -2.99 12.49 3.31
N LYS A 170 -2.52 13.72 3.52
CA LYS A 170 -2.64 14.82 2.56
C LYS A 170 -1.32 15.01 1.86
N SER A 171 -1.36 15.14 0.55
CA SER A 171 -0.16 15.46 -0.22
C SER A 171 -0.38 16.66 -1.12
N THR A 172 0.66 17.47 -1.25
CA THR A 172 0.71 18.58 -2.20
C THR A 172 2.02 18.46 -2.97
N SER A 173 1.92 18.53 -4.28
CA SER A 173 3.07 18.34 -5.15
C SER A 173 3.14 19.43 -6.21
N VAL A 174 4.36 19.79 -6.61
CA VAL A 174 4.61 20.65 -7.77
C VAL A 174 5.73 20.01 -8.59
N TYR A 175 5.55 19.95 -9.88
CA TYR A 175 6.54 19.35 -10.77
C TYR A 175 6.70 20.14 -12.06
N PHE A 176 7.90 20.01 -12.62
CA PHE A 176 8.25 20.53 -13.93
C PHE A 176 9.05 19.49 -14.70
N LEU A 177 8.59 19.18 -15.91
CA LEU A 177 9.25 18.27 -16.84
C LEU A 177 9.48 19.02 -18.14
N ASP A 178 10.66 18.87 -18.76
CA ASP A 178 10.97 19.46 -20.05
C ASP A 178 11.74 18.47 -20.92
N SER A 179 11.23 18.23 -22.11
CA SER A 179 11.89 17.49 -23.17
C SER A 179 12.46 18.47 -24.19
N ILE A 180 13.79 18.51 -24.30
CA ILE A 180 14.53 19.48 -25.10
C ILE A 180 15.14 18.78 -26.33
N GLU A 181 14.64 19.09 -27.51
CA GLU A 181 15.25 18.66 -28.77
C GLU A 181 16.49 19.56 -29.03
N LEU A 182 17.66 19.02 -28.74
CA LEU A 182 18.94 19.72 -28.96
C LEU A 182 19.27 19.81 -30.46
N ASN A 183 18.93 18.75 -31.18
CA ASN A 183 18.96 18.64 -32.64
C ASN A 183 18.19 17.38 -33.04
N PRO A 184 17.99 17.06 -34.35
CA PRO A 184 17.22 15.89 -34.76
C PRO A 184 17.67 14.52 -34.20
N GLN A 185 18.91 14.41 -33.72
CA GLN A 185 19.52 13.21 -33.21
C GLN A 185 19.52 13.13 -31.66
N TRP A 186 19.46 14.27 -30.99
CA TRP A 186 19.62 14.33 -29.53
C TRP A 186 18.43 14.94 -28.82
N LEU A 187 17.87 14.23 -27.86
CA LEU A 187 16.82 14.67 -26.96
C LEU A 187 17.31 14.59 -25.52
N LEU A 188 17.13 15.67 -24.78
CA LEU A 188 17.43 15.77 -23.36
C LEU A 188 16.13 15.94 -22.57
N ASP A 189 15.83 15.01 -21.66
CA ASP A 189 14.69 15.05 -20.76
C ASP A 189 15.15 15.44 -19.37
N LEU A 190 14.54 16.48 -18.81
CA LEU A 190 14.82 16.96 -17.45
C LEU A 190 13.52 17.01 -16.66
N GLY A 191 13.58 16.67 -15.37
CA GLY A 191 12.43 16.73 -14.50
C GLY A 191 12.80 17.00 -13.06
N VAL A 192 11.97 17.79 -12.39
CA VAL A 192 12.03 18.03 -10.96
C VAL A 192 10.64 17.94 -10.37
N ARG A 193 10.54 17.42 -9.15
CA ARG A 193 9.29 17.35 -8.40
C ARG A 193 9.59 17.57 -6.92
N TRP A 194 8.76 18.36 -6.30
CA TRP A 194 8.68 18.52 -4.86
C TRP A 194 7.31 18.01 -4.38
N ASP A 195 7.34 17.22 -3.31
CA ASP A 195 6.17 16.66 -2.65
C ASP A 195 6.22 16.98 -1.18
N LYS A 196 5.10 17.43 -0.62
CA LYS A 196 4.88 17.52 0.81
C LYS A 196 3.79 16.52 1.20
N PHE A 197 4.06 15.72 2.24
CA PHE A 197 3.12 14.76 2.82
C PHE A 197 2.88 15.09 4.28
N ASP A 198 1.63 15.26 4.64
CA ASP A 198 1.16 15.39 6.01
C ASP A 198 0.32 14.13 6.33
N THR A 199 0.80 13.27 7.22
CA THR A 199 0.13 12.03 7.59
C THR A 199 -0.22 12.04 9.07
N GLU A 200 -1.47 11.73 9.37
CA GLU A 200 -2.00 11.57 10.70
C GLU A 200 -2.59 10.17 10.85
N GLN A 201 -2.22 9.46 11.91
CA GLN A 201 -2.83 8.18 12.25
C GLN A 201 -3.39 8.22 13.66
N THR A 202 -4.64 7.86 13.82
CA THR A 202 -5.28 7.62 15.12
C THR A 202 -5.53 6.14 15.30
N MET A 203 -4.90 5.54 16.31
CA MET A 203 -5.17 4.18 16.76
C MET A 203 -6.13 4.22 17.94
N THR A 204 -7.21 3.45 17.88
CA THR A 204 -8.13 3.22 19.01
C THR A 204 -7.92 1.79 19.53
N TYR A 205 -7.57 1.67 20.80
CA TYR A 205 -7.27 0.38 21.41
C TYR A 205 -8.55 -0.45 21.62
N GLY A 206 -8.53 -1.65 21.08
CA GLY A 206 -9.58 -2.65 21.29
C GLY A 206 -9.37 -3.46 22.59
N SER A 207 -10.43 -4.04 23.10
CA SER A 207 -10.38 -4.84 24.35
C SER A 207 -9.52 -6.12 24.22
N LYS A 208 -9.18 -6.53 23.01
CA LYS A 208 -8.32 -7.71 22.74
C LYS A 208 -6.85 -7.33 22.48
N ASN A 209 -6.52 -6.05 22.54
CA ASN A 209 -5.13 -5.59 22.44
C ASN A 209 -4.31 -6.05 23.63
N ALA A 210 -3.08 -6.47 23.40
CA ALA A 210 -2.18 -6.95 24.45
C ALA A 210 -1.83 -5.87 25.48
N ASP A 211 -1.66 -4.62 25.05
CA ASP A 211 -1.36 -3.50 25.94
C ASP A 211 -2.55 -3.15 26.85
N VAL A 212 -3.79 -3.35 26.37
CA VAL A 212 -5.00 -3.25 27.21
C VAL A 212 -5.07 -4.39 28.21
N ALA A 213 -4.80 -5.62 27.76
CA ALA A 213 -4.77 -6.78 28.66
C ALA A 213 -3.70 -6.66 29.77
N ASN A 214 -2.60 -5.96 29.49
CA ASN A 214 -1.51 -5.72 30.46
C ASN A 214 -1.75 -4.44 31.29
N GLY A 215 -2.86 -3.73 31.12
CA GLY A 215 -3.20 -2.53 31.89
C GLY A 215 -2.41 -1.27 31.52
N LYS A 216 -1.74 -1.26 30.36
CA LYS A 216 -0.99 -0.09 29.88
C LYS A 216 -1.93 0.97 29.26
N PHE A 217 -3.01 0.52 28.64
CA PHE A 217 -4.09 1.35 28.07
C PHE A 217 -5.44 0.78 28.47
N ASN A 218 -6.49 1.59 28.33
CA ASN A 218 -7.87 1.15 28.46
C ASN A 218 -8.50 0.90 27.07
N THR A 219 -9.53 0.07 27.03
CA THR A 219 -10.35 -0.08 25.83
C THR A 219 -10.93 1.29 25.43
N GLY A 220 -10.76 1.66 24.17
CA GLY A 220 -11.21 2.94 23.62
C GLY A 220 -10.22 4.10 23.77
N ASP A 221 -9.10 3.91 24.47
CA ASP A 221 -8.03 4.90 24.48
C ASP A 221 -7.54 5.15 23.05
N LYS A 222 -7.22 6.40 22.74
CA LYS A 222 -6.74 6.80 21.42
C LYS A 222 -5.31 7.32 21.50
N VAL A 223 -4.50 6.85 20.57
CA VAL A 223 -3.13 7.35 20.38
C VAL A 223 -3.04 7.92 18.96
N LYS A 224 -2.63 9.19 18.90
CA LYS A 224 -2.41 9.92 17.66
C LYS A 224 -0.93 9.99 17.34
N THR A 225 -0.57 9.70 16.11
CA THR A 225 0.78 9.82 15.57
C THR A 225 0.74 10.67 14.30
N GLU A 226 1.66 11.60 14.17
CA GLU A 226 1.75 12.50 13.02
C GLU A 226 3.13 12.38 12.38
N SER A 227 3.18 12.53 11.07
CA SER A 227 4.40 12.58 10.28
C SER A 227 4.26 13.63 9.19
N ASP A 228 5.26 14.49 9.09
CA ASP A 228 5.41 15.52 8.06
C ASP A 228 6.70 15.21 7.28
N THR A 229 6.63 15.16 5.96
CA THR A 229 7.77 14.79 5.13
C THR A 229 7.77 15.59 3.83
N ASP A 230 8.89 16.26 3.56
CA ASP A 230 9.18 16.92 2.29
C ASP A 230 10.12 16.04 1.47
N ILE A 231 9.78 15.82 0.21
CA ILE A 231 10.56 15.01 -0.72
C ILE A 231 10.86 15.84 -1.96
N PHE A 232 12.12 15.90 -2.34
CA PHE A 232 12.53 16.48 -3.62
C PHE A 232 13.13 15.37 -4.50
N THR A 233 12.59 15.21 -5.70
CA THR A 233 13.06 14.24 -6.68
C THR A 233 13.42 14.92 -7.99
N TYR A 234 14.35 14.33 -8.72
CA TYR A 234 14.76 14.81 -10.02
C TYR A 234 15.10 13.66 -10.96
N GLN A 235 14.99 13.94 -12.24
CA GLN A 235 15.37 13.02 -13.30
C GLN A 235 16.10 13.73 -14.43
N ALA A 236 17.00 13.02 -15.08
CA ALA A 236 17.64 13.44 -16.31
C ALA A 236 17.75 12.24 -17.26
N GLY A 237 17.41 12.44 -18.51
CA GLY A 237 17.51 11.43 -19.57
C GLY A 237 18.15 12.00 -20.82
N LEU A 238 18.95 11.21 -21.52
CA LEU A 238 19.52 11.56 -22.80
C LEU A 238 19.23 10.47 -23.81
N THR A 239 18.62 10.86 -24.92
CA THR A 239 18.30 9.95 -26.03
C THR A 239 19.09 10.34 -27.25
N PHE A 240 19.79 9.39 -27.85
CA PHE A 240 20.48 9.52 -29.12
C PHE A 240 19.79 8.69 -30.20
N LYS A 241 19.45 9.33 -31.31
CA LYS A 241 18.82 8.72 -32.50
C LYS A 241 19.84 8.72 -33.65
N PRO A 242 20.67 7.67 -33.78
CA PRO A 242 21.68 7.63 -34.87
C PRO A 242 21.04 7.60 -36.25
N VAL A 243 19.87 6.99 -36.37
CA VAL A 243 19.04 6.88 -37.58
C VAL A 243 17.54 6.93 -37.18
N GLU A 244 16.66 7.17 -38.14
CA GLU A 244 15.20 7.36 -37.87
C GLU A 244 14.53 6.20 -37.13
N ASN A 245 15.01 4.98 -37.34
CA ASN A 245 14.41 3.77 -36.78
C ASN A 245 15.21 3.15 -35.60
N ALA A 246 16.21 3.86 -35.05
CA ALA A 246 16.99 3.39 -33.92
C ALA A 246 17.20 4.51 -32.88
N SER A 247 17.12 4.14 -31.60
CA SER A 247 17.45 5.03 -30.49
C SER A 247 18.22 4.31 -29.39
N ILE A 248 19.14 5.02 -28.76
CA ILE A 248 19.87 4.61 -27.56
C ILE A 248 19.56 5.65 -26.50
N TYR A 249 19.22 5.23 -25.30
CA TYR A 249 18.93 6.15 -24.20
C TYR A 249 19.61 5.75 -22.91
N ALA A 250 19.90 6.73 -22.09
CA ALA A 250 20.33 6.56 -20.70
C ALA A 250 19.55 7.53 -19.83
N SER A 251 19.12 7.08 -18.66
CA SER A 251 18.38 7.91 -17.71
C SER A 251 18.85 7.67 -16.29
N TYR A 252 18.73 8.70 -15.48
CA TYR A 252 18.93 8.67 -14.05
C TYR A 252 17.74 9.37 -13.39
N ALA A 253 17.17 8.74 -12.37
CA ALA A 253 16.07 9.30 -11.59
C ALA A 253 16.25 8.97 -10.11
N THR A 254 15.87 9.91 -9.26
CA THR A 254 15.71 9.66 -7.83
C THR A 254 14.28 9.35 -7.52
N SER A 255 14.05 8.49 -6.52
CA SER A 255 12.73 8.23 -5.96
C SER A 255 12.82 8.13 -4.45
N ALA A 256 11.74 8.50 -3.77
CA ALA A 256 11.61 8.35 -2.34
C ALA A 256 10.14 8.06 -2.01
N ASN A 257 9.90 7.23 -1.02
CA ASN A 257 8.57 6.98 -0.47
C ASN A 257 8.45 7.67 0.89
N PRO A 258 7.39 8.44 1.13
CA PRO A 258 7.17 9.01 2.46
C PRO A 258 6.88 7.89 3.46
N VAL A 259 7.29 8.12 4.69
CA VAL A 259 7.03 7.21 5.82
C VAL A 259 5.52 7.11 6.06
N GLY A 260 5.00 5.89 6.16
CA GLY A 260 3.59 5.63 6.48
C GLY A 260 2.65 5.48 5.28
N VAL A 261 3.08 5.74 4.05
CA VAL A 261 2.25 5.52 2.86
C VAL A 261 2.06 4.03 2.55
N ASP A 262 3.04 3.20 2.90
CA ASP A 262 2.96 1.73 2.78
C ASP A 262 2.30 1.03 3.98
N ALA A 263 1.59 1.76 4.84
CA ALA A 263 0.78 1.15 5.92
C ALA A 263 -0.28 0.15 5.39
N GLY A 264 -0.30 -0.05 4.07
CA GLY A 264 -1.07 -1.05 3.36
C GLY A 264 -0.78 -2.49 3.77
N ASP A 265 0.45 -2.86 4.15
CA ASP A 265 0.80 -4.25 4.42
C ASP A 265 0.95 -4.61 5.92
N GLY A 266 0.78 -3.64 6.82
CA GLY A 266 0.38 -3.92 8.20
C GLY A 266 1.48 -4.17 9.20
N SER A 267 2.75 -4.02 8.85
CA SER A 267 3.86 -4.27 9.77
C SER A 267 4.54 -3.02 10.34
N GLU A 268 4.34 -1.87 9.73
CA GLU A 268 5.02 -0.64 10.16
C GLU A 268 4.01 0.50 10.41
N GLY A 269 3.75 0.79 11.67
CA GLY A 269 3.10 2.02 12.08
C GLY A 269 4.00 3.22 11.78
N ILE A 270 3.40 4.39 11.57
CA ILE A 270 4.11 5.67 11.36
C ILE A 270 5.19 5.92 12.45
N GLY A 271 5.02 5.35 13.64
CA GLY A 271 5.97 5.46 14.75
C GLY A 271 7.17 4.51 14.70
N ALA A 272 7.17 3.48 13.88
CA ALA A 272 8.25 2.47 13.86
C ALA A 272 9.51 2.93 13.09
N ALA A 273 9.38 3.91 12.21
CA ALA A 273 10.46 4.38 11.34
C ALA A 273 11.42 5.39 12.01
N TYR A 274 11.16 5.82 13.23
CA TYR A 274 11.95 6.85 13.94
C TYR A 274 12.72 6.34 15.17
N SER A 275 12.81 5.02 15.37
CA SER A 275 13.70 4.45 16.38
C SER A 275 15.05 4.11 15.77
N ASN A 276 15.86 5.12 15.48
CA ASN A 276 17.31 5.01 15.32
C ASN A 276 18.00 5.80 16.43
#